data_0c53bf150df80cabdc64304182969f7b
#
_entry.id   0c53bf150df80cabdc64304182969f7b
#
_cell.length_a   1.000
_cell.length_b   1.000
_cell.length_c   1.000
_cell.angle_alpha   90.00
_cell.angle_beta   90.00
_cell.angle_gamma   90.00
#
_symmetry.space_group_name_H-M   'P 1'
#
loop_
_entity.id
_entity.type
_entity.pdbx_description
1 polymer ?
#
loop_
_entity_poly.entity_id
_entity_poly.type
_entity_poly.pdbx_seq_one_letter_code
_entity_poly.pdbx_strand_id
1 'polypeptide(L)' 'MSKEMAFAVYCIESYKIHRNLTGKVVAKLFCDYDVFDYICEFYDVLHTTGYSYINNDIDIYLKSRGAII' A
#
# COMPACT_ATOMS: atom_id res chain seq x y z
N MET A 1 -2.00 -1.23 -18.77
CA MET A 1 -1.58 -1.24 -17.36
C MET A 1 -1.50 -2.67 -16.88
N SER A 2 -0.43 -3.04 -16.21
CA SER A 2 -0.29 -4.40 -15.68
C SER A 2 -1.25 -4.61 -14.50
N LYS A 3 -1.49 -5.88 -14.16
CA LYS A 3 -2.33 -6.21 -13.01
C LYS A 3 -1.70 -5.70 -11.70
N GLU A 4 -0.38 -5.75 -11.59
CA GLU A 4 0.34 -5.24 -10.42
C GLU A 4 0.20 -3.73 -10.29
N MET A 5 0.29 -3.01 -11.40
CA MET A 5 0.13 -1.56 -11.41
C MET A 5 -1.31 -1.17 -11.03
N ALA A 6 -2.29 -1.86 -11.57
CA ALA A 6 -3.70 -1.62 -11.24
C ALA A 6 -3.95 -1.88 -9.75
N PHE A 7 -3.35 -2.93 -9.20
CA PHE A 7 -3.48 -3.25 -7.79
C PHE A 7 -2.79 -2.19 -6.93
N ALA A 8 -1.63 -1.68 -7.35
CA ALA A 8 -0.93 -0.62 -6.63
C ALA A 8 -1.79 0.65 -6.55
N VAL A 9 -2.45 1.01 -7.64
CA VAL A 9 -3.37 2.16 -7.66
C VAL A 9 -4.53 1.93 -6.68
N TYR A 10 -5.09 0.72 -6.68
CA TYR A 10 -6.13 0.34 -5.73
C TYR A 10 -5.65 0.49 -4.28
N CYS A 11 -4.43 0.06 -4.00
CA CYS A 11 -3.86 0.17 -2.65
C CYS A 11 -3.67 1.63 -2.23
N ILE A 12 -3.23 2.50 -3.15
CA ILE A 12 -3.09 3.93 -2.86
C ILE A 12 -4.44 4.52 -2.50
N GLU A 13 -5.47 4.26 -3.31
CA GLU A 13 -6.80 4.81 -3.09
C GLU A 13 -7.41 4.32 -1.76
N SER A 14 -7.24 3.04 -1.48
CA SER A 14 -7.71 2.43 -0.25
C SER A 14 -6.99 3.00 0.98
N TYR A 15 -5.67 3.14 0.89
CA TYR A 15 -4.86 3.61 2.00
C TYR A 15 -5.09 5.10 2.29
N LYS A 16 -5.37 5.91 1.26
CA LYS A 16 -5.77 7.31 1.42
C LYS A 16 -6.93 7.42 2.38
N ILE A 17 -7.96 6.62 2.15
CA ILE A 17 -9.18 6.63 2.96
C ILE A 17 -8.86 6.12 4.36
N HIS A 18 -8.11 5.05 4.44
CA HIS A 18 -7.74 4.40 5.71
C HIS A 18 -7.03 5.38 6.66
N ARG A 19 -6.11 6.19 6.13
CA ARG A 19 -5.30 7.12 6.92
C ARG A 19 -5.73 8.58 6.80
N ASN A 20 -6.75 8.85 6.01
CA ASN A 20 -7.21 10.22 5.74
C ASN A 20 -6.07 11.09 5.22
N LEU A 21 -5.36 10.58 4.21
CA LEU A 21 -4.24 11.26 3.57
C LEU A 21 -4.58 11.57 2.12
N THR A 22 -3.78 12.48 1.50
CA THR A 22 -3.89 12.74 0.08
C THR A 22 -3.17 11.65 -0.73
N GLY A 23 -3.57 11.48 -2.00
CA GLY A 23 -2.90 10.54 -2.88
C GLY A 23 -1.43 10.85 -3.05
N LYS A 24 -1.08 12.14 -3.10
CA LYS A 24 0.31 12.58 -3.23
C LYS A 24 1.16 12.13 -2.04
N VAL A 25 0.63 12.30 -0.84
CA VAL A 25 1.33 11.89 0.39
C VAL A 25 1.48 10.37 0.43
N VAL A 26 0.43 9.63 0.09
CA VAL A 26 0.49 8.17 0.08
C VAL A 26 1.48 7.67 -0.96
N ALA A 27 1.46 8.24 -2.16
CA ALA A 27 2.39 7.83 -3.22
C ALA A 27 3.85 8.05 -2.80
N LYS A 28 4.12 9.19 -2.14
CA LYS A 28 5.47 9.48 -1.64
C LYS A 28 5.86 8.49 -0.54
N LEU A 29 4.96 8.21 0.37
CA LEU A 29 5.18 7.27 1.46
C LEU A 29 5.48 5.87 0.92
N PHE A 30 4.71 5.43 -0.06
CA PHE A 30 4.89 4.12 -0.68
C PHE A 30 6.21 4.03 -1.45
N CYS A 31 6.63 5.14 -2.06
CA CYS A 31 7.90 5.20 -2.77
C CYS A 31 9.08 5.19 -1.80
N ASP A 32 9.01 6.01 -0.75
CA ASP A 32 10.12 6.19 0.20
C ASP A 32 10.42 4.92 1.00
N TYR A 33 9.41 4.09 1.25
CA TYR A 33 9.56 2.87 2.05
C TYR A 33 9.42 1.59 1.25
N ASP A 34 9.52 1.69 -0.08
CA ASP A 34 9.48 0.53 -0.99
C ASP A 34 8.20 -0.30 -0.90
N VAL A 35 7.07 0.34 -0.58
CA VAL A 35 5.78 -0.34 -0.48
C VAL A 35 5.34 -0.85 -1.84
N PHE A 36 5.66 -0.14 -2.93
CA PHE A 36 5.32 -0.61 -4.28
C PHE A 36 6.00 -1.95 -4.59
N ASP A 37 7.27 -2.09 -4.22
CA ASP A 37 7.99 -3.35 -4.40
C ASP A 37 7.36 -4.46 -3.56
N TYR A 38 6.99 -4.16 -2.33
CA TYR A 38 6.32 -5.10 -1.44
C TYR A 38 4.98 -5.57 -2.02
N ILE A 39 4.17 -4.63 -2.51
CA ILE A 39 2.86 -4.94 -3.12
C ILE A 39 3.03 -5.84 -4.34
N CYS A 40 4.00 -5.53 -5.19
CA CYS A 40 4.25 -6.32 -6.40
C CYS A 40 4.76 -7.71 -6.07
N GLU A 41 5.65 -7.82 -5.10
CA GLU A 41 6.21 -9.11 -4.69
C GLU A 41 5.15 -10.04 -4.12
N PHE A 42 4.23 -9.50 -3.33
CA PHE A 42 3.20 -10.28 -2.66
C PHE A 42 1.82 -10.15 -3.32
N TYR A 43 1.79 -9.75 -4.58
CA TYR A 43 0.55 -9.57 -5.31
C TYR A 43 -0.36 -10.80 -5.25
N ASP A 44 0.20 -11.99 -5.48
CA ASP A 44 -0.59 -13.21 -5.56
C ASP A 44 -1.35 -13.51 -4.26
N VAL A 45 -0.78 -13.13 -3.13
CA VAL A 45 -1.42 -13.30 -1.82
C VAL A 45 -2.35 -12.12 -1.53
N LEU A 46 -1.84 -10.90 -1.67
CA LEU A 46 -2.56 -9.70 -1.24
C LEU A 46 -3.82 -9.44 -2.05
N HIS A 47 -3.80 -9.67 -3.36
CA HIS A 47 -4.94 -9.35 -4.19
C HIS A 47 -6.18 -10.23 -3.91
N THR A 48 -6.00 -11.34 -3.17
CA THR A 48 -7.09 -12.21 -2.78
C THR A 48 -7.72 -11.82 -1.44
N THR A 49 -7.15 -10.83 -0.75
CA THR A 49 -7.64 -10.39 0.55
C THR A 49 -8.46 -9.11 0.42
N GLY A 50 -9.23 -8.76 1.45
CA GLY A 50 -9.99 -7.52 1.46
C GLY A 50 -9.12 -6.31 1.79
N TYR A 51 -9.62 -5.12 1.46
CA TYR A 51 -8.89 -3.86 1.67
C TYR A 51 -8.53 -3.63 3.13
N SER A 52 -9.37 -4.07 4.05
CA SER A 52 -9.10 -3.93 5.49
C SER A 52 -7.82 -4.65 5.89
N TYR A 53 -7.67 -5.88 5.41
CA TYR A 53 -6.47 -6.67 5.67
C TYR A 53 -5.24 -6.01 5.03
N ILE A 54 -5.38 -5.58 3.77
CA ILE A 54 -4.27 -4.96 3.04
C ILE A 54 -3.80 -3.69 3.73
N ASN A 55 -4.73 -2.83 4.13
CA ASN A 55 -4.39 -1.57 4.81
C ASN A 55 -3.67 -1.82 6.13
N ASN A 56 -4.13 -2.80 6.90
CA ASN A 56 -3.49 -3.16 8.14
C ASN A 56 -2.09 -3.75 7.92
N ASP A 57 -1.94 -4.55 6.88
CA ASP A 57 -0.65 -5.14 6.51
C ASP A 57 0.36 -4.06 6.09
N ILE A 58 -0.10 -3.07 5.33
CA ILE A 58 0.73 -1.94 4.94
C ILE A 58 1.15 -1.12 6.16
N ASP A 59 0.24 -0.90 7.11
CA ASP A 59 0.57 -0.23 8.37
C ASP A 59 1.71 -0.95 9.10
N ILE A 60 1.59 -2.26 9.23
CA ILE A 60 2.61 -3.08 9.90
C ILE A 60 3.95 -2.97 9.16
N TYR A 61 3.90 -3.08 7.84
CA TYR A 61 5.10 -2.98 7.01
C TYR A 61 5.79 -1.62 7.18
N LEU A 62 5.02 -0.53 7.09
CA LEU A 62 5.56 0.83 7.23
C LEU A 62 6.15 1.05 8.61
N LYS A 63 5.46 0.64 9.66
CA LYS A 63 5.96 0.78 11.03
C LYS A 63 7.24 -0.02 11.24
N SER A 64 7.33 -1.20 10.66
CA SER A 64 8.53 -2.04 10.76
C SER A 64 9.74 -1.39 10.07
N ARG A 65 9.47 -0.49 9.11
CA ARG A 65 10.52 0.25 8.38
C ARG A 65 10.82 1.60 9.00
N GLY A 66 10.21 1.93 10.13
CA GLY A 66 10.46 3.17 10.84
C GLY A 66 9.62 4.36 10.40
N ALA A 67 8.59 4.13 9.60
CA ALA A 67 7.70 5.21 9.19
C ALA A 67 6.88 5.69 10.38
N ILE A 68 6.70 7.00 10.47
CA ILE A 68 5.84 7.63 11.48
C ILE A 68 4.51 7.95 10.78
N ILE A 69 3.50 7.19 11.12
CA ILE A 69 2.17 7.33 10.50
C ILE A 69 1.08 7.37 11.56
#